data_f691d00c73029d12067aecace82c355d
#
_entry.id   f691d00c73029d12067aecace82c355d
#
_cell.length_a   1.000
_cell.length_b   1.000
_cell.length_c   1.000
_cell.angle_alpha   90.00
_cell.angle_beta   90.00
_cell.angle_gamma   90.00
#
_symmetry.space_group_name_H-M   'P 1'
#
loop_
_entity.id
_entity.type
_entity.pdbx_description
1 polymer ?
#
loop_
_entity_poly.entity_id
_entity_poly.type
_entity_poly.pdbx_seq_one_letter_code
_entity_poly.pdbx_strand_id
1 'polypeptide(L)'
;MIVALLFLVIFNIFFFNFYTKIKKIFNVFDYPDNNRKKQKGKIPITGGLLIFLNYIILIILDNLYQLNLFTYLGISKINFLVILVFVPLIFYLAGLYDDKYNLKPYLKFLISIILFYIIIKLDNKFLIEQITINSFNIDVSISKFSIFLTILCYLLFQHAFNMFD
;
A
#
# COMPACT_ATOMS: atom_id res chain seq x y z
N MET A 1 9.09 -7.88 19.35
CA MET A 1 9.31 -8.21 17.94
C MET A 1 9.06 -9.70 17.63
N ILE A 2 9.74 -10.68 18.30
CA ILE A 2 9.55 -12.13 18.03
C ILE A 2 8.09 -12.57 18.19
N VAL A 3 7.39 -12.11 19.23
CA VAL A 3 5.97 -12.42 19.45
C VAL A 3 5.09 -11.98 18.27
N ALA A 4 5.30 -10.78 17.76
CA ALA A 4 4.54 -10.28 16.60
C ALA A 4 4.78 -11.14 15.35
N LEU A 5 6.03 -11.55 15.11
CA LEU A 5 6.37 -12.45 14.00
C LEU A 5 5.68 -13.81 14.15
N LEU A 6 5.66 -14.38 15.35
CA LEU A 6 4.96 -15.65 15.62
C LEU A 6 3.45 -15.52 15.34
N PHE A 7 2.81 -14.42 15.79
CA PHE A 7 1.40 -14.17 15.50
C PHE A 7 1.13 -14.10 14.00
N LEU A 8 1.96 -13.39 13.23
CA LEU A 8 1.82 -13.31 11.77
C LEU A 8 1.98 -14.67 11.10
N VAL A 9 2.95 -15.49 11.53
CA VAL A 9 3.15 -16.85 10.99
C VAL A 9 1.92 -17.72 11.26
N ILE A 10 1.41 -17.72 12.51
CA ILE A 10 0.20 -18.48 12.88
C ILE A 10 -1.00 -18.00 12.07
N PHE A 11 -1.20 -16.68 11.94
CA PHE A 11 -2.28 -16.12 11.13
C PHE A 11 -2.18 -16.56 9.66
N ASN A 12 -0.99 -16.52 9.06
CA ASN A 12 -0.81 -16.95 7.66
C ASN A 12 -1.10 -18.44 7.49
N ILE A 13 -0.66 -19.31 8.42
CA ILE A 13 -1.01 -20.74 8.39
C ILE A 13 -2.54 -20.92 8.45
N PHE A 14 -3.20 -20.18 9.35
CA PHE A 14 -4.66 -20.21 9.47
C PHE A 14 -5.34 -19.72 8.18
N PHE A 15 -4.88 -18.61 7.60
CA PHE A 15 -5.40 -18.06 6.35
C PHE A 15 -5.32 -19.09 5.22
N PHE A 16 -4.20 -19.78 5.08
CA PHE A 16 -4.01 -20.81 4.05
C PHE A 16 -4.90 -22.03 4.28
N ASN A 17 -5.14 -22.44 5.51
CA ASN A 17 -6.08 -23.54 5.82
C ASN A 17 -7.52 -23.19 5.41
N PHE A 18 -7.94 -21.94 5.52
CA PHE A 18 -9.25 -21.45 5.12
C PHE A 18 -9.30 -20.87 3.70
N TYR A 19 -8.22 -20.93 2.96
CA TYR A 19 -8.08 -20.34 1.63
C TYR A 19 -9.22 -20.69 0.66
N THR A 20 -9.65 -21.95 0.64
CA THR A 20 -10.73 -22.42 -0.24
C THR A 20 -12.08 -21.74 0.05
N LYS A 21 -12.36 -21.45 1.33
CA LYS A 21 -13.56 -20.71 1.74
C LYS A 21 -13.45 -19.23 1.39
N ILE A 22 -12.30 -18.61 1.69
CA ILE A 22 -12.00 -17.20 1.39
C ILE A 22 -12.14 -16.93 -0.11
N LYS A 23 -11.55 -17.77 -0.94
CA LYS A 23 -11.65 -17.72 -2.39
C LYS A 23 -13.10 -17.71 -2.90
N LYS A 24 -13.99 -18.50 -2.27
CA LYS A 24 -15.41 -18.56 -2.64
C LYS A 24 -16.16 -17.28 -2.24
N ILE A 25 -15.84 -16.71 -1.08
CA ILE A 25 -16.50 -15.49 -0.56
C ILE A 25 -16.15 -14.28 -1.45
N PHE A 26 -14.89 -14.08 -1.74
CA PHE A 26 -14.43 -12.93 -2.53
C PHE A 26 -14.82 -13.04 -4.00
N ASN A 27 -14.81 -14.25 -4.56
CA ASN A 27 -15.19 -14.56 -5.94
C ASN A 27 -14.57 -13.62 -7.01
N VAL A 28 -13.36 -13.12 -6.74
CA VAL A 28 -12.58 -12.29 -7.67
C VAL A 28 -11.46 -13.14 -8.23
N PHE A 29 -11.44 -13.29 -9.55
CA PHE A 29 -10.50 -14.13 -10.27
C PHE A 29 -9.86 -13.36 -11.41
N ASP A 30 -8.57 -13.55 -11.59
CA ASP A 30 -7.85 -13.15 -12.78
C ASP A 30 -8.01 -14.23 -13.87
N TYR A 31 -8.42 -13.80 -15.06
CA TYR A 31 -8.63 -14.69 -16.21
C TYR A 31 -7.49 -14.52 -17.20
N PRO A 32 -7.02 -15.61 -17.83
CA PRO A 32 -6.06 -15.53 -18.91
C PRO A 32 -6.66 -14.78 -20.11
N ASP A 33 -5.87 -13.89 -20.73
CA ASP A 33 -6.29 -13.08 -21.88
C ASP A 33 -5.56 -13.47 -23.19
N ASN A 34 -4.82 -14.57 -23.21
CA ASN A 34 -4.03 -15.11 -24.34
C ASN A 34 -2.95 -14.17 -24.91
N ASN A 35 -3.01 -12.88 -24.64
CA ASN A 35 -2.06 -11.89 -25.14
C ASN A 35 -0.91 -11.64 -24.13
N ARG A 36 -1.26 -11.20 -22.93
CA ARG A 36 -0.31 -10.84 -21.87
C ARG A 36 -0.25 -11.89 -20.75
N LYS A 37 -1.41 -12.42 -20.36
CA LYS A 37 -1.54 -13.38 -19.26
C LYS A 37 -1.53 -14.82 -19.78
N LYS A 38 -0.36 -15.46 -19.71
CA LYS A 38 -0.15 -16.84 -20.18
C LYS A 38 -0.49 -17.94 -19.18
N GLN A 39 -1.17 -17.59 -18.08
CA GLN A 39 -1.53 -18.54 -17.02
C GLN A 39 -2.51 -19.61 -17.51
N LYS A 40 -2.36 -20.84 -17.02
CA LYS A 40 -3.31 -21.93 -17.30
C LYS A 40 -4.44 -21.90 -16.27
N GLY A 41 -5.57 -21.27 -16.63
CA GLY A 41 -6.78 -21.19 -15.80
C GLY A 41 -6.90 -19.92 -14.98
N LYS A 42 -8.03 -19.79 -14.25
CA LYS A 42 -8.35 -18.64 -13.42
C LYS A 42 -7.58 -18.67 -12.09
N ILE A 43 -6.92 -17.59 -11.73
CA ILE A 43 -6.21 -17.43 -10.47
C ILE A 43 -7.02 -16.52 -9.54
N PRO A 44 -7.29 -16.90 -8.27
CA PRO A 44 -8.00 -16.04 -7.33
C PRO A 44 -7.11 -14.89 -6.84
N ILE A 45 -7.64 -13.68 -6.86
CA ILE A 45 -6.91 -12.47 -6.44
C ILE A 45 -7.15 -12.24 -4.94
N THR A 46 -6.47 -13.01 -4.10
CA THR A 46 -6.57 -12.93 -2.64
C THR A 46 -5.26 -12.49 -1.97
N GLY A 47 -4.19 -12.31 -2.75
CA GLY A 47 -2.88 -11.89 -2.24
C GLY A 47 -2.93 -10.51 -1.58
N GLY A 48 -3.58 -9.54 -2.23
CA GLY A 48 -3.79 -8.21 -1.68
C GLY A 48 -4.55 -8.21 -0.36
N LEU A 49 -5.57 -9.09 -0.21
CA LEU A 49 -6.28 -9.27 1.05
C LEU A 49 -5.34 -9.76 2.15
N LEU A 50 -4.53 -10.76 1.86
CA LEU A 50 -3.59 -11.33 2.83
C LEU A 50 -2.59 -10.28 3.31
N ILE A 51 -2.01 -9.50 2.39
CA ILE A 51 -1.08 -8.42 2.70
C ILE A 51 -1.77 -7.37 3.57
N PHE A 52 -2.98 -6.94 3.19
CA PHE A 52 -3.74 -5.94 3.94
C PHE A 52 -4.10 -6.42 5.35
N LEU A 53 -4.53 -7.66 5.52
CA LEU A 53 -4.83 -8.23 6.84
C LEU A 53 -3.58 -8.35 7.71
N ASN A 54 -2.44 -8.81 7.17
CA ASN A 54 -1.18 -8.84 7.89
C ASN A 54 -0.75 -7.45 8.34
N TYR A 55 -0.93 -6.44 7.50
CA TYR A 55 -0.65 -5.04 7.82
C TYR A 55 -1.51 -4.53 8.99
N ILE A 56 -2.82 -4.78 8.97
CA ILE A 56 -3.73 -4.41 10.07
C ILE A 56 -3.35 -5.13 11.37
N ILE A 57 -3.02 -6.43 11.30
CA ILE A 57 -2.56 -7.19 12.47
C ILE A 57 -1.28 -6.57 13.05
N LEU A 58 -0.32 -6.17 12.21
CA LEU A 58 0.89 -5.48 12.65
C LEU A 58 0.58 -4.18 13.41
N ILE A 59 -0.34 -3.36 12.92
CA ILE A 59 -0.75 -2.12 13.60
C ILE A 59 -1.38 -2.44 14.97
N ILE A 60 -2.24 -3.46 15.04
CA ILE A 60 -2.87 -3.87 16.30
C ILE A 60 -1.81 -4.38 17.29
N LEU A 61 -0.88 -5.23 16.84
CA LEU A 61 0.19 -5.76 17.69
C LEU A 61 1.15 -4.67 18.15
N ASP A 62 1.46 -3.68 17.30
CA ASP A 62 2.27 -2.53 17.66
C ASP A 62 1.66 -1.73 18.81
N ASN A 63 0.34 -1.49 18.73
CA ASN A 63 -0.39 -0.79 19.80
C ASN A 63 -0.48 -1.62 21.09
N LEU A 64 -0.76 -2.93 21.00
CA LEU A 64 -0.93 -3.80 22.17
C LEU A 64 0.37 -4.06 22.92
N TYR A 65 1.46 -4.29 22.18
CA TYR A 65 2.76 -4.66 22.75
C TYR A 65 3.75 -3.50 22.81
N GLN A 66 3.31 -2.27 22.43
CA GLN A 66 4.14 -1.07 22.41
C GLN A 66 5.49 -1.30 21.70
N LEU A 67 5.43 -1.98 20.54
CA LEU A 67 6.62 -2.35 19.78
C LEU A 67 7.35 -1.15 19.15
N ASN A 68 6.66 -0.01 19.12
CA ASN A 68 7.15 1.26 18.57
C ASN A 68 7.54 1.22 17.08
N LEU A 69 6.98 0.28 16.31
CA LEU A 69 7.28 0.14 14.88
C LEU A 69 6.85 1.38 14.07
N PHE A 70 5.70 1.96 14.43
CA PHE A 70 5.13 3.10 13.73
C PHE A 70 5.30 4.43 14.48
N THR A 71 5.68 4.42 15.76
CA THR A 71 5.88 5.65 16.54
C THR A 71 7.05 6.48 16.03
N TYR A 72 8.07 5.86 15.43
CA TYR A 72 9.18 6.55 14.78
C TYR A 72 8.74 7.48 13.64
N LEU A 73 7.56 7.26 13.07
CA LEU A 73 7.00 8.16 12.05
C LEU A 73 6.59 9.51 12.64
N GLY A 74 6.43 9.60 13.97
CA GLY A 74 6.13 10.86 14.68
C GLY A 74 4.81 11.52 14.22
N ILE A 75 3.88 10.74 13.66
CA ILE A 75 2.59 11.18 13.15
C ILE A 75 1.66 11.46 14.34
N SER A 76 0.83 12.51 14.29
CA SER A 76 -0.20 12.76 15.31
C SER A 76 -1.18 11.57 15.38
N LYS A 77 -1.77 11.31 16.57
CA LYS A 77 -2.66 10.16 16.78
C LYS A 77 -3.84 10.12 15.78
N ILE A 78 -4.40 11.27 15.44
CA ILE A 78 -5.52 11.36 14.49
C ILE A 78 -5.04 11.07 13.08
N ASN A 79 -3.96 11.72 12.64
CA ASN A 79 -3.38 11.52 11.32
C ASN A 79 -2.84 10.09 11.16
N PHE A 80 -2.37 9.47 12.26
CA PHE A 80 -1.91 8.09 12.29
C PHE A 80 -3.01 7.12 11.80
N LEU A 81 -4.22 7.20 12.36
CA LEU A 81 -5.33 6.34 11.94
C LEU A 81 -5.71 6.56 10.46
N VAL A 82 -5.75 7.83 10.03
CA VAL A 82 -6.10 8.14 8.65
C VAL A 82 -5.01 7.64 7.68
N ILE A 83 -3.76 7.94 7.94
CA ILE A 83 -2.65 7.61 7.02
C ILE A 83 -2.37 6.10 7.03
N LEU A 84 -2.33 5.46 8.20
CA LEU A 84 -1.95 4.05 8.29
C LEU A 84 -3.10 3.05 8.14
N VAL A 85 -4.35 3.46 8.29
CA VAL A 85 -5.49 2.55 8.17
C VAL A 85 -6.38 2.91 6.98
N PHE A 86 -6.90 4.13 6.93
CA PHE A 86 -7.88 4.49 5.90
C PHE A 86 -7.26 4.62 4.51
N VAL A 87 -6.06 5.18 4.38
CA VAL A 87 -5.43 5.34 3.07
C VAL A 87 -5.09 3.97 2.44
N PRO A 88 -4.41 3.04 3.12
CA PRO A 88 -4.19 1.69 2.59
C PRO A 88 -5.49 0.92 2.32
N LEU A 89 -6.54 1.14 3.14
CA LEU A 89 -7.85 0.55 2.89
C LEU A 89 -8.44 1.04 1.56
N ILE A 90 -8.37 2.35 1.28
CA ILE A 90 -8.87 2.91 0.02
C ILE A 90 -8.07 2.37 -1.17
N PHE A 91 -6.72 2.30 -1.07
CA PHE A 91 -5.90 1.69 -2.11
C PHE A 91 -6.26 0.22 -2.34
N TYR A 92 -6.47 -0.54 -1.28
CA TYR A 92 -6.89 -1.94 -1.36
C TYR A 92 -8.26 -2.09 -2.05
N LEU A 93 -9.25 -1.28 -1.65
CA LEU A 93 -10.57 -1.29 -2.27
C LEU A 93 -10.55 -0.85 -3.74
N ALA A 94 -9.74 0.17 -4.06
CA ALA A 94 -9.54 0.60 -5.44
C ALA A 94 -8.90 -0.50 -6.30
N GLY A 95 -7.92 -1.23 -5.74
CA GLY A 95 -7.32 -2.40 -6.40
C GLY A 95 -8.33 -3.52 -6.64
N LEU A 96 -9.12 -3.89 -5.62
CA LEU A 96 -10.19 -4.90 -5.78
C LEU A 96 -11.24 -4.48 -6.84
N TYR A 97 -11.59 -3.20 -6.85
CA TYR A 97 -12.54 -2.69 -7.84
C TYR A 97 -11.95 -2.74 -9.25
N ASP A 98 -10.67 -2.41 -9.38
CA ASP A 98 -9.93 -2.52 -10.64
C ASP A 98 -9.89 -3.96 -11.16
N ASP A 99 -9.54 -4.91 -10.31
CA ASP A 99 -9.46 -6.33 -10.65
C ASP A 99 -10.81 -6.89 -11.11
N LYS A 100 -11.91 -6.36 -10.57
CA LYS A 100 -13.25 -6.79 -10.92
C LYS A 100 -13.83 -6.14 -12.18
N TYR A 101 -13.55 -4.83 -12.39
CA TYR A 101 -14.20 -4.02 -13.40
C TYR A 101 -13.27 -3.45 -14.47
N ASN A 102 -11.95 -3.72 -14.37
CA ASN A 102 -10.91 -3.21 -15.29
C ASN A 102 -11.00 -1.69 -15.47
N LEU A 103 -10.66 -0.94 -14.43
CA LEU A 103 -10.65 0.52 -14.46
C LEU A 103 -9.78 1.07 -15.59
N LYS A 104 -10.24 2.15 -16.22
CA LYS A 104 -9.45 2.85 -17.21
C LYS A 104 -8.16 3.41 -16.57
N PRO A 105 -7.02 3.35 -17.25
CA PRO A 105 -5.72 3.76 -16.68
C PRO A 105 -5.72 5.16 -16.07
N TYR A 106 -6.41 6.12 -16.70
CA TYR A 106 -6.46 7.50 -16.19
C TYR A 106 -7.20 7.61 -14.84
N LEU A 107 -8.21 6.74 -14.57
CA LEU A 107 -8.92 6.75 -13.29
C LEU A 107 -8.03 6.23 -12.16
N LYS A 108 -7.24 5.16 -12.41
CA LYS A 108 -6.26 4.65 -11.47
C LYS A 108 -5.24 5.73 -11.10
N PHE A 109 -4.74 6.43 -12.11
CA PHE A 109 -3.79 7.51 -11.95
C PHE A 109 -4.37 8.68 -11.12
N LEU A 110 -5.61 9.10 -11.40
CA LEU A 110 -6.30 10.15 -10.65
C LEU A 110 -6.53 9.76 -9.19
N ILE A 111 -6.99 8.54 -8.92
CA ILE A 111 -7.18 8.04 -7.55
C ILE A 111 -5.85 8.11 -6.78
N SER A 112 -4.75 7.65 -7.38
CA SER A 112 -3.44 7.68 -6.75
C SER A 112 -2.97 9.11 -6.46
N ILE A 113 -3.12 10.05 -7.38
CA ILE A 113 -2.77 11.46 -7.18
C ILE A 113 -3.55 12.05 -5.99
N ILE A 114 -4.86 11.82 -5.96
CA ILE A 114 -5.73 12.35 -4.90
C ILE A 114 -5.30 11.79 -3.54
N LEU A 115 -5.04 10.48 -3.44
CA LEU A 115 -4.63 9.85 -2.19
C LEU A 115 -3.26 10.34 -1.73
N PHE A 116 -2.27 10.45 -2.61
CA PHE A 116 -0.96 11.00 -2.25
C PHE A 116 -1.05 12.47 -1.83
N TYR A 117 -1.86 13.27 -2.52
CA TYR A 117 -2.10 14.65 -2.11
C TYR A 117 -2.71 14.75 -0.71
N ILE A 118 -3.68 13.88 -0.38
CA ILE A 118 -4.28 13.82 0.96
C ILE A 118 -3.23 13.47 2.01
N ILE A 119 -2.38 12.45 1.76
CA ILE A 119 -1.31 12.06 2.69
C ILE A 119 -0.38 13.24 3.00
N ILE A 120 0.07 13.94 1.96
CA ILE A 120 0.96 15.11 2.10
C ILE A 120 0.29 16.23 2.91
N LYS A 121 -1.02 16.46 2.71
CA LYS A 121 -1.77 17.49 3.43
C LYS A 121 -2.05 17.12 4.89
N LEU A 122 -2.15 15.84 5.19
CA LEU A 122 -2.34 15.36 6.57
C LEU A 122 -1.05 15.46 7.39
N ASP A 123 0.11 15.21 6.77
CA ASP A 123 1.38 15.33 7.48
C ASP A 123 2.50 15.73 6.50
N ASN A 124 3.08 16.91 6.73
CA ASN A 124 4.16 17.46 5.90
C ASN A 124 5.45 16.61 5.95
N LYS A 125 5.59 15.66 6.88
CA LYS A 125 6.72 14.73 6.91
C LYS A 125 6.82 13.83 5.67
N PHE A 126 5.72 13.66 4.96
CA PHE A 126 5.69 12.94 3.68
C PHE A 126 6.05 13.81 2.48
N LEU A 127 6.36 15.10 2.71
CA LEU A 127 6.75 16.02 1.66
C LEU A 127 8.28 16.05 1.49
N ILE A 128 8.74 15.96 0.27
CA ILE A 128 10.16 16.13 -0.07
C ILE A 128 10.43 17.64 -0.18
N GLU A 129 11.02 18.25 0.86
CA GLU A 129 11.29 19.69 0.90
C GLU A 129 12.68 20.04 0.35
N GLN A 130 13.65 19.13 0.53
CA GLN A 130 15.03 19.34 0.11
C GLN A 130 15.67 18.03 -0.40
N ILE A 131 16.60 18.17 -1.30
CA ILE A 131 17.44 17.07 -1.79
C ILE A 131 18.88 17.42 -1.44
N THR A 132 19.53 16.55 -0.63
CA THR A 132 20.92 16.68 -0.22
C THR A 132 21.79 15.73 -1.02
N ILE A 133 22.78 16.25 -1.74
CA ILE A 133 23.77 15.47 -2.46
C ILE A 133 25.09 15.52 -1.68
N ASN A 134 25.27 14.53 -0.79
CA ASN A 134 26.41 14.50 0.14
C ASN A 134 27.76 14.51 -0.57
N SER A 135 27.88 13.88 -1.74
CA SER A 135 29.13 13.83 -2.51
C SER A 135 29.64 15.20 -2.96
N PHE A 136 28.74 16.18 -3.06
CA PHE A 136 29.08 17.54 -3.52
C PHE A 136 28.77 18.61 -2.46
N ASN A 137 28.29 18.23 -1.27
CA ASN A 137 27.81 19.14 -0.24
C ASN A 137 26.81 20.17 -0.77
N ILE A 138 25.90 19.71 -1.65
CA ILE A 138 24.88 20.57 -2.26
C ILE A 138 23.52 20.25 -1.66
N ASP A 139 22.87 21.27 -1.09
CA ASP A 139 21.49 21.21 -0.62
C ASP A 139 20.60 22.02 -1.56
N VAL A 140 19.67 21.34 -2.22
CA VAL A 140 18.70 21.95 -3.13
C VAL A 140 17.34 22.01 -2.44
N SER A 141 16.88 23.20 -2.10
CA SER A 141 15.50 23.41 -1.60
C SER A 141 14.51 23.43 -2.77
N ILE A 142 13.47 22.61 -2.70
CA ILE A 142 12.49 22.44 -3.80
C ILE A 142 11.33 23.44 -3.66
N SER A 143 11.07 23.88 -2.43
CA SER A 143 10.06 24.91 -2.07
C SER A 143 8.71 24.72 -2.79
N LYS A 144 8.37 25.58 -3.76
CA LYS A 144 7.07 25.57 -4.47
C LYS A 144 6.77 24.30 -5.27
N PHE A 145 7.79 23.56 -5.70
CA PHE A 145 7.65 22.32 -6.47
C PHE A 145 7.61 21.06 -5.60
N SER A 146 7.76 21.18 -4.27
CA SER A 146 7.84 20.03 -3.35
C SER A 146 6.64 19.08 -3.47
N ILE A 147 5.41 19.60 -3.50
CA ILE A 147 4.20 18.77 -3.61
C ILE A 147 4.20 18.00 -4.93
N PHE A 148 4.49 18.70 -6.04
CA PHE A 148 4.52 18.09 -7.37
C PHE A 148 5.58 16.98 -7.44
N LEU A 149 6.80 17.27 -7.01
CA LEU A 149 7.90 16.31 -7.03
C LEU A 149 7.58 15.10 -6.15
N THR A 150 7.04 15.32 -4.96
CA THR A 150 6.68 14.24 -4.03
C THR A 150 5.63 13.30 -4.63
N ILE A 151 4.55 13.86 -5.19
CA ILE A 151 3.52 13.07 -5.87
C ILE A 151 4.12 12.30 -7.05
N LEU A 152 4.97 12.93 -7.85
CA LEU A 152 5.64 12.29 -8.98
C LEU A 152 6.49 11.10 -8.52
N CYS A 153 7.30 11.26 -7.46
CA CYS A 153 8.08 10.18 -6.88
C CYS A 153 7.20 9.01 -6.42
N TYR A 154 6.12 9.27 -5.69
CA TYR A 154 5.21 8.21 -5.25
C TYR A 154 4.55 7.48 -6.42
N LEU A 155 4.13 8.20 -7.46
CA LEU A 155 3.57 7.58 -8.66
C LEU A 155 4.59 6.72 -9.39
N LEU A 156 5.84 7.18 -9.51
CA LEU A 156 6.92 6.40 -10.12
C LEU A 156 7.16 5.10 -9.34
N PHE A 157 7.22 5.15 -8.01
CA PHE A 157 7.32 3.95 -7.17
C PHE A 157 6.15 3.00 -7.39
N GLN A 158 4.92 3.50 -7.34
CA GLN A 158 3.72 2.68 -7.52
C GLN A 158 3.73 1.98 -8.90
N HIS A 159 4.08 2.70 -9.96
CA HIS A 159 4.11 2.11 -11.30
C HIS A 159 5.30 1.18 -11.51
N ALA A 160 6.45 1.44 -10.89
CA ALA A 160 7.59 0.54 -10.94
C ALA A 160 7.21 -0.85 -10.39
N PHE A 161 6.53 -0.92 -9.25
CA PHE A 161 6.06 -2.20 -8.71
C PHE A 161 5.06 -2.90 -9.63
N ASN A 162 4.14 -2.17 -10.26
CA ASN A 162 3.18 -2.75 -11.21
C ASN A 162 3.85 -3.28 -12.51
N MET A 163 5.05 -2.84 -12.85
CA MET A 163 5.77 -3.34 -14.02
C MET A 163 6.50 -4.67 -13.76
N PHE A 164 6.71 -5.03 -12.50
CA PHE A 164 7.35 -6.30 -12.11
C PHE A 164 6.35 -7.46 -11.98
N ASP A 165 5.04 -7.20 -12.05
CA ASP A 165 3.98 -8.20 -12.12
C ASP A 165 3.68 -8.54 -13.60
#